data_8d98859ea891f238f25999af8a35c7ff
#
_entry.id   8d98859ea891f238f25999af8a35c7ff
#
_cell.length_a   1.000
_cell.length_b   1.000
_cell.length_c   1.000
_cell.angle_alpha   90.00
_cell.angle_beta   90.00
_cell.angle_gamma   90.00
#
_symmetry.space_group_name_H-M   'P 1'
#
loop_
_entity.id
_entity.type
_entity.pdbx_description
1 polymer ?
#
loop_
_entity_poly.entity_id
_entity_poly.type
_entity_poly.pdbx_seq_one_letter_code
_entity_poly.pdbx_strand_id
1 'polypeptide(L)'
;MGLTLTWLSIIILIPLAGLFLKTFELSFDQLWAIITSRRTLHALQVSFGLAFAAALVNLVMGTIIVWALVRYRFPGRRLFDAIVDVPFALPTAVAGVALTSLFAQNGWLGAPLAGLGVKVAFTPVGIFVAMIFIGIPFVVRTVQPVLLDLDVEIEEAAASLGASRWHTVFRVILPSLIPALLTGFALAFARAVGEYGSVIFIAGNLPNVSEIAPLLIVIRLSEFRYADATAIAVVMLVASFLVIFAVNRLQRFAQTRMPAH
;
A
#
# COMPACT_ATOMS: atom_id res chain seq x y z
N MET A 1 6.23 -16.82 26.99
CA MET A 1 5.94 -17.23 25.60
C MET A 1 4.54 -17.83 25.43
N GLY A 2 4.09 -18.82 26.23
CA GLY A 2 2.78 -19.46 26.07
C GLY A 2 1.60 -18.47 26.16
N LEU A 3 1.57 -17.63 27.19
CA LEU A 3 0.48 -16.65 27.39
C LEU A 3 0.35 -15.66 26.22
N THR A 4 1.47 -15.16 25.71
CA THR A 4 1.51 -14.23 24.55
C THR A 4 0.96 -14.90 23.29
N LEU A 5 1.37 -16.13 23.01
CA LEU A 5 0.87 -16.91 21.87
C LEU A 5 -0.62 -17.20 22.00
N THR A 6 -1.09 -17.56 23.22
CA THR A 6 -2.51 -17.81 23.48
C THR A 6 -3.36 -16.55 23.24
N TRP A 7 -2.96 -15.41 23.78
CA TRP A 7 -3.68 -14.14 23.57
C TRP A 7 -3.71 -13.73 22.10
N LEU A 8 -2.57 -13.83 21.40
CA LEU A 8 -2.48 -13.50 19.99
C LEU A 8 -3.36 -14.42 19.14
N SER A 9 -3.36 -15.73 19.45
CA SER A 9 -4.22 -16.70 18.79
C SER A 9 -5.72 -16.40 19.03
N ILE A 10 -6.12 -16.09 20.26
CA ILE A 10 -7.52 -15.78 20.57
C ILE A 10 -7.96 -14.51 19.81
N ILE A 11 -7.19 -13.44 19.86
CA ILE A 11 -7.56 -12.15 19.27
C ILE A 11 -7.60 -12.21 17.74
N ILE A 12 -6.72 -13.00 17.12
CA ILE A 12 -6.62 -13.06 15.65
C ILE A 12 -7.42 -14.25 15.08
N LEU A 13 -7.23 -15.46 15.63
CA LEU A 13 -7.81 -16.67 15.03
C LEU A 13 -9.31 -16.79 15.24
N ILE A 14 -9.86 -16.33 16.37
CA ILE A 14 -11.31 -16.41 16.61
C ILE A 14 -12.09 -15.56 15.60
N PRO A 15 -11.79 -14.25 15.40
CA PRO A 15 -12.48 -13.46 14.37
C PRO A 15 -12.30 -14.02 12.95
N LEU A 16 -11.09 -14.51 12.62
CA LEU A 16 -10.85 -15.14 11.32
C LEU A 16 -11.66 -16.44 11.16
N ALA A 17 -11.71 -17.28 12.19
CA ALA A 17 -12.55 -18.50 12.18
C ALA A 17 -14.03 -18.15 11.97
N GLY A 18 -14.54 -17.12 12.64
CA GLY A 18 -15.90 -16.63 12.44
C GLY A 18 -16.19 -16.20 11.01
N LEU A 19 -15.21 -15.55 10.34
CA LEU A 19 -15.32 -15.18 8.94
C LEU A 19 -15.45 -16.43 8.04
N PHE A 20 -14.61 -17.45 8.25
CA PHE A 20 -14.65 -18.69 7.48
C PHE A 20 -15.94 -19.48 7.78
N LEU A 21 -16.35 -19.63 9.04
CA LEU A 21 -17.57 -20.33 9.42
C LEU A 21 -18.81 -19.74 8.74
N LYS A 22 -18.91 -18.40 8.69
CA LYS A 22 -20.01 -17.73 7.98
C LYS A 22 -19.96 -17.97 6.47
N THR A 23 -18.77 -18.03 5.87
CA THR A 23 -18.62 -18.33 4.46
C THR A 23 -19.00 -19.78 4.13
N PHE A 24 -18.78 -20.74 5.03
CA PHE A 24 -19.18 -22.14 4.87
C PHE A 24 -20.69 -22.39 4.95
N GLU A 25 -21.50 -21.40 5.37
CA GLU A 25 -22.96 -21.47 5.27
C GLU A 25 -23.43 -21.41 3.79
N LEU A 26 -22.59 -20.92 2.87
CA LEU A 26 -22.86 -20.87 1.44
C LEU A 26 -22.56 -22.22 0.77
N SER A 27 -23.41 -22.61 -0.17
CA SER A 27 -23.05 -23.68 -1.09
C SER A 27 -21.92 -23.26 -2.03
N PHE A 28 -21.19 -24.22 -2.60
CA PHE A 28 -20.11 -23.91 -3.53
C PHE A 28 -20.58 -23.07 -4.72
N ASP A 29 -21.77 -23.37 -5.27
CA ASP A 29 -22.35 -22.63 -6.40
C ASP A 29 -22.68 -21.19 -6.02
N GLN A 30 -23.21 -20.96 -4.82
CA GLN A 30 -23.48 -19.61 -4.31
C GLN A 30 -22.17 -18.83 -4.10
N LEU A 31 -21.17 -19.45 -3.47
CA LEU A 31 -19.86 -18.86 -3.26
C LEU A 31 -19.23 -18.48 -4.61
N TRP A 32 -19.27 -19.41 -5.58
CA TRP A 32 -18.73 -19.17 -6.91
C TRP A 32 -19.46 -18.02 -7.62
N ALA A 33 -20.79 -17.99 -7.59
CA ALA A 33 -21.60 -16.92 -8.18
C ALA A 33 -21.30 -15.54 -7.59
N ILE A 34 -21.08 -15.45 -6.25
CA ILE A 34 -20.72 -14.19 -5.58
C ILE A 34 -19.34 -13.71 -6.03
N ILE A 35 -18.34 -14.60 -6.01
CA ILE A 35 -16.95 -14.26 -6.32
C ILE A 35 -16.80 -13.89 -7.80
N THR A 36 -17.47 -14.62 -8.70
CA THR A 36 -17.39 -14.40 -10.15
C THR A 36 -18.36 -13.34 -10.66
N SER A 37 -19.19 -12.76 -9.79
CA SER A 37 -20.06 -11.67 -10.19
C SER A 37 -19.23 -10.50 -10.74
N ARG A 38 -19.71 -9.87 -11.82
CA ARG A 38 -19.01 -8.75 -12.49
C ARG A 38 -18.65 -7.63 -11.50
N ARG A 39 -19.55 -7.32 -10.55
CA ARG A 39 -19.33 -6.28 -9.56
C ARG A 39 -18.20 -6.64 -8.60
N THR A 40 -18.18 -7.88 -8.06
CA THR A 40 -17.13 -8.34 -7.15
C THR A 40 -15.77 -8.39 -7.85
N LEU A 41 -15.69 -8.98 -9.04
CA LEU A 41 -14.44 -9.05 -9.80
C LEU A 41 -13.90 -7.66 -10.10
N HIS A 42 -14.75 -6.73 -10.54
CA HIS A 42 -14.33 -5.37 -10.82
C HIS A 42 -13.85 -4.65 -9.55
N ALA A 43 -14.57 -4.78 -8.43
CA ALA A 43 -14.16 -4.17 -7.16
C ALA A 43 -12.82 -4.74 -6.65
N LEU A 44 -12.58 -6.03 -6.81
CA LEU A 44 -11.29 -6.67 -6.51
C LEU A 44 -10.18 -6.14 -7.44
N GLN A 45 -10.44 -6.06 -8.76
CA GLN A 45 -9.48 -5.54 -9.73
C GLN A 45 -9.11 -4.07 -9.42
N VAL A 46 -10.08 -3.22 -9.10
CA VAL A 46 -9.83 -1.84 -8.70
C VAL A 46 -9.00 -1.78 -7.43
N SER A 47 -9.38 -2.55 -6.38
CA SER A 47 -8.64 -2.55 -5.12
C SER A 47 -7.20 -3.04 -5.28
N PHE A 48 -7.01 -4.23 -5.83
CA PHE A 48 -5.67 -4.82 -5.95
C PHE A 48 -4.82 -4.12 -7.02
N GLY A 49 -5.42 -3.76 -8.15
CA GLY A 49 -4.72 -3.09 -9.24
C GLY A 49 -4.22 -1.71 -8.86
N LEU A 50 -5.08 -0.87 -8.25
CA LEU A 50 -4.66 0.46 -7.81
C LEU A 50 -3.72 0.40 -6.61
N ALA A 51 -3.91 -0.54 -5.67
CA ALA A 51 -2.99 -0.74 -4.56
C ALA A 51 -1.60 -1.15 -5.05
N PHE A 52 -1.52 -2.05 -6.03
CA PHE A 52 -0.25 -2.47 -6.62
C PHE A 52 0.44 -1.29 -7.34
N ALA A 53 -0.29 -0.56 -8.17
CA ALA A 53 0.22 0.61 -8.87
C ALA A 53 0.69 1.70 -7.88
N ALA A 54 -0.09 1.98 -6.83
CA ALA A 54 0.27 2.93 -5.79
C ALA A 54 1.52 2.49 -5.01
N ALA A 55 1.65 1.20 -4.68
CA ALA A 55 2.83 0.66 -4.02
C ALA A 55 4.09 0.77 -4.90
N LEU A 56 3.99 0.59 -6.22
CA LEU A 56 5.10 0.82 -7.15
C LEU A 56 5.51 2.30 -7.19
N VAL A 57 4.54 3.23 -7.25
CA VAL A 57 4.86 4.66 -7.20
C VAL A 57 5.50 5.01 -5.86
N ASN A 58 4.97 4.49 -4.75
CA ASN A 58 5.54 4.69 -3.42
C ASN A 58 6.96 4.13 -3.32
N LEU A 59 7.24 2.99 -3.96
CA LEU A 59 8.58 2.41 -4.01
C LEU A 59 9.58 3.37 -4.65
N VAL A 60 9.23 3.94 -5.80
CA VAL A 60 10.09 4.88 -6.52
C VAL A 60 10.20 6.21 -5.78
N MET A 61 9.06 6.85 -5.48
CA MET A 61 9.03 8.17 -4.82
C MET A 61 9.58 8.10 -3.40
N GLY A 62 9.23 7.06 -2.64
CA GLY A 62 9.74 6.83 -1.29
C GLY A 62 11.26 6.66 -1.28
N THR A 63 11.82 5.93 -2.25
CA THR A 63 13.28 5.79 -2.39
C THR A 63 13.94 7.14 -2.69
N ILE A 64 13.36 7.95 -3.57
CA ILE A 64 13.86 9.30 -3.86
C ILE A 64 13.81 10.19 -2.61
N ILE A 65 12.69 10.14 -1.87
CA ILE A 65 12.53 10.89 -0.61
C ILE A 65 13.57 10.46 0.41
N VAL A 66 13.75 9.15 0.62
CA VAL A 66 14.78 8.61 1.52
C VAL A 66 16.16 9.07 1.12
N TRP A 67 16.47 8.96 -0.17
CA TRP A 67 17.76 9.42 -0.69
C TRP A 67 17.99 10.90 -0.37
N ALA A 68 16.99 11.75 -0.62
CA ALA A 68 17.08 13.18 -0.31
C ALA A 68 17.26 13.44 1.19
N LEU A 69 16.50 12.73 2.03
CA LEU A 69 16.54 12.87 3.48
C LEU A 69 17.84 12.35 4.10
N VAL A 70 18.48 11.34 3.53
CA VAL A 70 19.69 10.72 4.12
C VAL A 70 20.95 11.35 3.58
N ARG A 71 21.07 11.53 2.27
CA ARG A 71 22.32 11.93 1.60
C ARG A 71 22.49 13.46 1.43
N TYR A 72 21.39 14.24 1.53
CA TYR A 72 21.49 15.69 1.39
C TYR A 72 21.23 16.43 2.69
N ARG A 73 21.96 17.52 2.87
CA ARG A 73 21.74 18.50 3.96
C ARG A 73 21.10 19.74 3.36
N PHE A 74 19.87 20.03 3.73
CA PHE A 74 19.13 21.21 3.27
C PHE A 74 18.29 21.80 4.41
N PRO A 75 17.98 23.11 4.36
CA PRO A 75 17.13 23.75 5.35
C PRO A 75 15.73 23.12 5.33
N GLY A 76 15.16 22.89 6.51
CA GLY A 76 13.83 22.25 6.60
C GLY A 76 13.81 20.73 6.51
N ARG A 77 14.95 20.03 6.39
CA ARG A 77 15.01 18.55 6.33
C ARG A 77 14.16 17.87 7.42
N ARG A 78 14.22 18.36 8.66
CA ARG A 78 13.42 17.81 9.78
C ARG A 78 11.92 17.96 9.56
N LEU A 79 11.51 19.08 8.95
CA LEU A 79 10.11 19.31 8.62
C LEU A 79 9.64 18.35 7.52
N PHE A 80 10.43 18.16 6.45
CA PHE A 80 10.12 17.20 5.40
C PHE A 80 10.07 15.77 5.92
N ASP A 81 10.98 15.40 6.81
CA ASP A 81 10.96 14.09 7.47
C ASP A 81 9.69 13.89 8.31
N ALA A 82 9.26 14.92 9.06
CA ALA A 82 8.00 14.89 9.82
C ALA A 82 6.76 14.84 8.90
N ILE A 83 6.77 15.53 7.75
CA ILE A 83 5.67 15.51 6.78
C ILE A 83 5.43 14.09 6.23
N VAL A 84 6.47 13.28 6.08
CA VAL A 84 6.32 11.87 5.66
C VAL A 84 5.44 11.08 6.63
N ASP A 85 5.42 11.42 7.92
CA ASP A 85 4.63 10.71 8.94
C ASP A 85 3.20 11.24 9.07
N VAL A 86 2.84 12.33 8.40
CA VAL A 86 1.49 12.90 8.46
C VAL A 86 0.39 11.87 8.15
N PRO A 87 0.55 10.96 7.15
CA PRO A 87 -0.46 9.93 6.90
C PRO A 87 -0.68 8.95 8.07
N PHE A 88 0.31 8.77 8.96
CA PHE A 88 0.15 7.97 10.17
C PHE A 88 -0.62 8.71 11.27
N ALA A 89 -0.43 10.02 11.35
CA ALA A 89 -1.04 10.85 12.38
C ALA A 89 -2.50 11.21 12.07
N LEU A 90 -2.87 11.27 10.80
CA LEU A 90 -4.23 11.62 10.37
C LEU A 90 -5.18 10.42 10.43
N PRO A 91 -6.38 10.58 11.02
CA PRO A 91 -7.46 9.62 10.80
C PRO A 91 -7.73 9.49 9.29
N THR A 92 -7.87 8.26 8.80
CA THR A 92 -7.99 8.02 7.34
C THR A 92 -9.16 8.75 6.71
N ALA A 93 -10.30 8.87 7.42
CA ALA A 93 -11.45 9.65 6.97
C ALA A 93 -11.10 11.14 6.77
N VAL A 94 -10.34 11.73 7.69
CA VAL A 94 -9.89 13.13 7.59
C VAL A 94 -8.97 13.32 6.39
N ALA A 95 -8.04 12.40 6.19
CA ALA A 95 -7.18 12.39 5.01
C ALA A 95 -8.00 12.32 3.71
N GLY A 96 -9.04 11.48 3.67
CA GLY A 96 -9.94 11.37 2.52
C GLY A 96 -10.69 12.67 2.22
N VAL A 97 -11.25 13.31 3.24
CA VAL A 97 -11.94 14.61 3.09
C VAL A 97 -10.97 15.70 2.62
N ALA A 98 -9.77 15.76 3.21
CA ALA A 98 -8.74 16.72 2.83
C ALA A 98 -8.29 16.54 1.37
N LEU A 99 -8.00 15.30 0.96
CA LEU A 99 -7.64 14.99 -0.42
C LEU A 99 -8.79 15.30 -1.39
N THR A 100 -10.03 14.97 -1.01
CA THR A 100 -11.19 15.30 -1.83
C THR A 100 -11.34 16.81 -2.04
N SER A 101 -11.23 17.59 -0.97
CA SER A 101 -11.29 19.05 -1.04
C SER A 101 -10.17 19.64 -1.90
N LEU A 102 -8.97 19.08 -1.81
CA LEU A 102 -7.81 19.52 -2.57
C LEU A 102 -7.93 19.23 -4.07
N PHE A 103 -8.45 18.03 -4.42
CA PHE A 103 -8.54 17.53 -5.79
C PHE A 103 -9.93 17.66 -6.42
N ALA A 104 -10.94 18.19 -5.71
CA ALA A 104 -12.24 18.54 -6.31
C ALA A 104 -12.05 19.54 -7.45
N GLN A 105 -13.00 19.60 -8.41
CA GLN A 105 -12.90 20.48 -9.58
C GLN A 105 -12.72 21.97 -9.25
N ASN A 106 -13.20 22.39 -8.09
CA ASN A 106 -13.03 23.73 -7.53
C ASN A 106 -11.91 23.80 -6.47
N GLY A 107 -11.21 22.69 -6.23
CA GLY A 107 -10.12 22.61 -5.27
C GLY A 107 -8.81 23.21 -5.80
N TRP A 108 -7.89 23.48 -4.88
CA TRP A 108 -6.63 24.15 -5.21
C TRP A 108 -5.78 23.41 -6.25
N LEU A 109 -5.67 22.07 -6.17
CA LEU A 109 -4.99 21.25 -7.17
C LEU A 109 -5.96 20.74 -8.24
N GLY A 110 -7.23 20.54 -7.90
CA GLY A 110 -8.21 20.00 -8.81
C GLY A 110 -8.60 20.97 -9.93
N ALA A 111 -8.71 22.28 -9.64
CA ALA A 111 -9.09 23.29 -10.65
C ALA A 111 -8.10 23.37 -11.83
N PRO A 112 -6.77 23.50 -11.62
CA PRO A 112 -5.82 23.50 -12.74
C PRO A 112 -5.79 22.16 -13.49
N LEU A 113 -5.92 21.01 -12.81
CA LEU A 113 -5.99 19.71 -13.44
C LEU A 113 -7.26 19.52 -14.28
N ALA A 114 -8.39 20.03 -13.80
CA ALA A 114 -9.65 20.03 -14.56
C ALA A 114 -9.56 20.86 -15.84
N GLY A 115 -8.81 21.98 -15.82
CA GLY A 115 -8.50 22.78 -17.01
C GLY A 115 -7.69 22.02 -18.06
N LEU A 116 -6.91 21.00 -17.63
CA LEU A 116 -6.18 20.08 -18.51
C LEU A 116 -6.98 18.81 -18.87
N GLY A 117 -8.27 18.75 -18.52
CA GLY A 117 -9.14 17.60 -18.76
C GLY A 117 -8.95 16.44 -17.79
N VAL A 118 -8.14 16.58 -16.74
CA VAL A 118 -7.86 15.53 -15.76
C VAL A 118 -8.76 15.70 -14.54
N LYS A 119 -9.64 14.73 -14.30
CA LYS A 119 -10.46 14.65 -13.09
C LYS A 119 -9.85 13.66 -12.12
N VAL A 120 -9.58 14.11 -10.90
CA VAL A 120 -8.99 13.27 -9.83
C VAL A 120 -10.07 12.85 -8.84
N ALA A 121 -10.69 13.79 -8.13
CA ALA A 121 -11.74 13.47 -7.17
C ALA A 121 -12.94 12.80 -7.85
N PHE A 122 -13.52 11.82 -7.14
CA PHE A 122 -14.66 11.01 -7.56
C PHE A 122 -14.39 10.11 -8.78
N THR A 123 -13.13 9.71 -8.95
CA THR A 123 -12.67 8.81 -10.01
C THR A 123 -11.69 7.76 -9.46
N PRO A 124 -11.36 6.70 -10.24
CA PRO A 124 -10.29 5.76 -9.86
C PRO A 124 -8.93 6.43 -9.63
N VAL A 125 -8.67 7.57 -10.28
CA VAL A 125 -7.44 8.36 -10.05
C VAL A 125 -7.40 8.91 -8.62
N GLY A 126 -8.55 9.31 -8.06
CA GLY A 126 -8.64 9.73 -6.66
C GLY A 126 -8.31 8.61 -5.69
N ILE A 127 -8.79 7.39 -5.96
CA ILE A 127 -8.42 6.20 -5.18
C ILE A 127 -6.91 5.99 -5.18
N PHE A 128 -6.31 6.05 -6.37
CA PHE A 128 -4.88 5.90 -6.57
C PHE A 128 -4.06 6.94 -5.79
N VAL A 129 -4.46 8.22 -5.83
CA VAL A 129 -3.81 9.30 -5.07
C VAL A 129 -3.93 9.06 -3.56
N ALA A 130 -5.11 8.65 -3.06
CA ALA A 130 -5.29 8.34 -1.65
C ALA A 130 -4.40 7.17 -1.21
N MET A 131 -4.30 6.12 -2.02
CA MET A 131 -3.44 4.96 -1.75
C MET A 131 -1.95 5.32 -1.77
N ILE A 132 -1.52 6.21 -2.67
CA ILE A 132 -0.14 6.75 -2.67
C ILE A 132 0.12 7.49 -1.37
N PHE A 133 -0.75 8.45 -1.01
CA PHE A 133 -0.59 9.26 0.19
C PHE A 133 -0.39 8.40 1.45
N ILE A 134 -1.24 7.38 1.64
CA ILE A 134 -1.18 6.50 2.81
C ILE A 134 0.04 5.55 2.76
N GLY A 135 0.49 5.17 1.57
CA GLY A 135 1.54 4.18 1.39
C GLY A 135 2.98 4.74 1.50
N ILE A 136 3.20 6.03 1.23
CA ILE A 136 4.53 6.67 1.25
C ILE A 136 5.34 6.37 2.52
N PRO A 137 4.80 6.58 3.74
CA PRO A 137 5.59 6.40 4.96
C PRO A 137 6.10 4.97 5.15
N PHE A 138 5.37 3.96 4.66
CA PHE A 138 5.80 2.57 4.80
C PHE A 138 7.10 2.30 4.04
N VAL A 139 7.24 2.81 2.83
CA VAL A 139 8.49 2.68 2.06
C VAL A 139 9.60 3.50 2.70
N VAL A 140 9.32 4.78 3.03
CA VAL A 140 10.32 5.68 3.60
C VAL A 140 10.88 5.12 4.90
N ARG A 141 10.02 4.74 5.86
CA ARG A 141 10.46 4.26 7.19
C ARG A 141 11.09 2.87 7.17
N THR A 142 10.88 2.09 6.10
CA THR A 142 11.54 0.80 5.93
C THR A 142 12.93 0.95 5.30
N VAL A 143 13.09 1.85 4.34
CA VAL A 143 14.34 2.02 3.57
C VAL A 143 15.31 2.98 4.25
N GLN A 144 14.80 4.02 4.94
CA GLN A 144 15.61 5.05 5.58
C GLN A 144 16.66 4.52 6.55
N PRO A 145 16.34 3.62 7.53
CA PRO A 145 17.35 3.10 8.44
C PRO A 145 18.44 2.32 7.69
N VAL A 146 18.07 1.50 6.70
CA VAL A 146 19.04 0.70 5.96
C VAL A 146 20.00 1.58 5.16
N LEU A 147 19.51 2.69 4.57
CA LEU A 147 20.38 3.64 3.87
C LEU A 147 21.24 4.47 4.85
N LEU A 148 20.76 4.72 6.08
CA LEU A 148 21.55 5.39 7.12
C LEU A 148 22.69 4.49 7.63
N ASP A 149 22.46 3.18 7.74
CA ASP A 149 23.45 2.20 8.19
C ASP A 149 24.48 1.85 7.11
N LEU A 150 24.24 2.25 5.86
CA LEU A 150 25.17 2.01 4.76
C LEU A 150 26.33 3.02 4.84
N ASP A 151 27.54 2.50 5.08
CA ASP A 151 28.75 3.31 5.22
C ASP A 151 29.04 4.13 3.96
N VAL A 152 29.28 5.42 4.16
CA VAL A 152 29.66 6.36 3.08
C VAL A 152 30.99 5.96 2.46
N GLU A 153 31.87 5.28 3.22
CA GLU A 153 33.18 4.79 2.76
C GLU A 153 33.05 3.85 1.56
N ILE A 154 31.95 3.09 1.46
CA ILE A 154 31.68 2.23 0.29
C ILE A 154 31.51 3.07 -0.98
N GLU A 155 30.84 4.20 -0.87
CA GLU A 155 30.64 5.15 -1.98
C GLU A 155 31.97 5.82 -2.37
N GLU A 156 32.78 6.18 -1.37
CA GLU A 156 34.11 6.78 -1.57
C GLU A 156 35.11 5.79 -2.18
N ALA A 157 35.10 4.53 -1.73
CA ALA A 157 35.91 3.46 -2.31
C ALA A 157 35.53 3.20 -3.77
N ALA A 158 34.24 3.14 -4.09
CA ALA A 158 33.77 2.98 -5.46
C ALA A 158 34.24 4.15 -6.35
N ALA A 159 34.15 5.38 -5.84
CA ALA A 159 34.62 6.57 -6.55
C ALA A 159 36.14 6.56 -6.78
N SER A 160 36.93 6.10 -5.79
CA SER A 160 38.38 5.95 -5.87
C SER A 160 38.79 4.93 -6.93
N LEU A 161 37.98 3.91 -7.18
CA LEU A 161 38.12 2.92 -8.23
C LEU A 161 37.64 3.42 -9.62
N GLY A 162 37.21 4.69 -9.73
CA GLY A 162 36.77 5.29 -10.99
C GLY A 162 35.30 5.00 -11.35
N ALA A 163 34.49 4.48 -10.40
CA ALA A 163 33.08 4.26 -10.65
C ALA A 163 32.32 5.59 -10.79
N SER A 164 31.48 5.71 -11.82
CA SER A 164 30.55 6.85 -11.92
C SER A 164 29.47 6.79 -10.83
N ARG A 165 28.87 7.96 -10.48
CA ARG A 165 27.80 8.04 -9.50
C ARG A 165 26.64 7.08 -9.81
N TRP A 166 26.23 6.97 -11.07
CA TRP A 166 25.20 6.03 -11.51
C TRP A 166 25.61 4.58 -11.29
N HIS A 167 26.88 4.25 -11.56
CA HIS A 167 27.40 2.90 -11.34
C HIS A 167 27.37 2.54 -9.86
N THR A 168 27.79 3.44 -8.97
CA THR A 168 27.76 3.26 -7.52
C THR A 168 26.32 3.07 -7.04
N VAL A 169 25.37 3.93 -7.48
CA VAL A 169 23.96 3.81 -7.08
C VAL A 169 23.36 2.48 -7.52
N PHE A 170 23.47 2.12 -8.79
CA PHE A 170 22.77 0.93 -9.33
C PHE A 170 23.49 -0.40 -9.06
N ARG A 171 24.81 -0.39 -8.87
CA ARG A 171 25.60 -1.61 -8.69
C ARG A 171 26.02 -1.87 -7.25
N VAL A 172 26.01 -0.86 -6.40
CA VAL A 172 26.46 -0.98 -5.01
C VAL A 172 25.30 -0.72 -4.04
N ILE A 173 24.70 0.49 -4.09
CA ILE A 173 23.75 0.92 -3.09
C ILE A 173 22.38 0.26 -3.30
N LEU A 174 21.83 0.34 -4.51
CA LEU A 174 20.49 -0.18 -4.79
C LEU A 174 20.35 -1.68 -4.51
N PRO A 175 21.31 -2.56 -4.87
CA PRO A 175 21.26 -3.96 -4.49
C PRO A 175 21.17 -4.17 -2.98
N SER A 176 21.93 -3.42 -2.17
CA SER A 176 21.88 -3.50 -0.70
C SER A 176 20.54 -3.06 -0.11
N LEU A 177 19.81 -2.19 -0.81
CA LEU A 177 18.48 -1.73 -0.40
C LEU A 177 17.33 -2.65 -0.85
N ILE A 178 17.55 -3.59 -1.80
CA ILE A 178 16.49 -4.45 -2.34
C ILE A 178 15.65 -5.13 -1.25
N PRO A 179 16.20 -5.73 -0.18
CA PRO A 179 15.39 -6.36 0.85
C PRO A 179 14.46 -5.37 1.56
N ALA A 180 14.95 -4.17 1.87
CA ALA A 180 14.17 -3.11 2.49
C ALA A 180 13.11 -2.55 1.54
N LEU A 181 13.46 -2.39 0.26
CA LEU A 181 12.53 -1.96 -0.80
C LEU A 181 11.38 -2.95 -0.99
N LEU A 182 11.67 -4.24 -1.02
CA LEU A 182 10.63 -5.29 -1.12
C LEU A 182 9.74 -5.31 0.12
N THR A 183 10.31 -5.11 1.31
CA THR A 183 9.54 -5.00 2.56
C THR A 183 8.64 -3.76 2.53
N GLY A 184 9.18 -2.60 2.18
CA GLY A 184 8.45 -1.34 2.07
C GLY A 184 7.30 -1.43 1.05
N PHE A 185 7.56 -2.04 -0.10
CA PHE A 185 6.55 -2.32 -1.11
C PHE A 185 5.42 -3.21 -0.55
N ALA A 186 5.78 -4.33 0.10
CA ALA A 186 4.79 -5.25 0.65
C ALA A 186 3.90 -4.58 1.71
N LEU A 187 4.50 -3.77 2.59
CA LEU A 187 3.76 -3.03 3.62
C LEU A 187 2.85 -1.96 3.01
N ALA A 188 3.35 -1.17 2.06
CA ALA A 188 2.57 -0.16 1.36
C ALA A 188 1.40 -0.80 0.59
N PHE A 189 1.64 -1.92 -0.11
CA PHE A 189 0.62 -2.67 -0.82
C PHE A 189 -0.45 -3.23 0.13
N ALA A 190 -0.04 -3.93 1.19
CA ALA A 190 -0.96 -4.50 2.17
C ALA A 190 -1.84 -3.42 2.82
N ARG A 191 -1.23 -2.28 3.14
CA ARG A 191 -1.94 -1.13 3.70
C ARG A 191 -2.96 -0.56 2.70
N ALA A 192 -2.58 -0.43 1.42
CA ALA A 192 -3.43 0.11 0.38
C ALA A 192 -4.61 -0.81 0.04
N VAL A 193 -4.42 -2.13 -0.02
CA VAL A 193 -5.50 -3.10 -0.29
C VAL A 193 -6.62 -3.01 0.74
N GLY A 194 -6.27 -2.85 2.01
CA GLY A 194 -7.23 -2.73 3.11
C GLY A 194 -7.78 -1.31 3.32
N GLU A 195 -7.43 -0.35 2.46
CA GLU A 195 -7.85 1.03 2.68
C GLU A 195 -9.31 1.24 2.31
N TYR A 196 -10.06 1.79 3.27
CA TYR A 196 -11.47 2.16 3.12
C TYR A 196 -11.71 3.63 3.47
N GLY A 197 -11.17 4.06 4.62
CA GLY A 197 -11.54 5.32 5.25
C GLY A 197 -11.27 6.57 4.40
N SER A 198 -10.12 6.67 3.74
CA SER A 198 -9.82 7.80 2.85
C SER A 198 -10.47 7.64 1.48
N VAL A 199 -10.53 6.40 0.99
CA VAL A 199 -11.03 6.11 -0.35
C VAL A 199 -12.51 6.39 -0.48
N ILE A 200 -13.33 6.08 0.54
CA ILE A 200 -14.79 6.30 0.48
C ILE A 200 -15.18 7.74 0.16
N PHE A 201 -14.38 8.72 0.56
CA PHE A 201 -14.66 10.15 0.31
C PHE A 201 -14.23 10.60 -1.07
N ILE A 202 -13.13 10.06 -1.62
CA ILE A 202 -12.55 10.54 -2.87
C ILE A 202 -12.90 9.69 -4.09
N ALA A 203 -13.41 8.46 -3.92
CA ALA A 203 -13.59 7.48 -4.99
C ALA A 203 -14.81 7.71 -5.89
N GLY A 204 -15.82 8.45 -5.44
CA GLY A 204 -17.12 8.53 -6.14
C GLY A 204 -17.98 7.27 -6.02
N ASN A 205 -17.43 6.14 -5.62
CA ASN A 205 -18.12 4.91 -5.20
C ASN A 205 -19.11 4.32 -6.24
N LEU A 206 -18.81 4.47 -7.53
CA LEU A 206 -19.67 4.00 -8.62
C LEU A 206 -19.46 2.49 -8.86
N PRO A 207 -20.52 1.66 -8.81
CA PRO A 207 -20.41 0.24 -9.14
C PRO A 207 -19.79 0.01 -10.53
N ASN A 208 -18.91 -0.97 -10.63
CA ASN A 208 -18.14 -1.31 -11.85
C ASN A 208 -17.30 -0.16 -12.45
N VAL A 209 -16.98 0.89 -11.67
CA VAL A 209 -16.11 2.01 -12.11
C VAL A 209 -15.08 2.34 -11.04
N SER A 210 -15.52 2.79 -9.85
CA SER A 210 -14.65 3.26 -8.77
C SER A 210 -15.00 2.66 -7.40
N GLU A 211 -15.76 1.57 -7.39
CA GLU A 211 -16.08 0.83 -6.18
C GLU A 211 -14.92 -0.09 -5.81
N ILE A 212 -14.43 0.03 -4.57
CA ILE A 212 -13.39 -0.85 -4.01
C ILE A 212 -14.01 -2.02 -3.25
N ALA A 213 -13.29 -3.14 -3.13
CA ALA A 213 -13.78 -4.33 -2.45
C ALA A 213 -14.11 -4.10 -0.95
N PRO A 214 -13.34 -3.33 -0.14
CA PRO A 214 -13.73 -2.98 1.22
C PRO A 214 -15.08 -2.25 1.29
N LEU A 215 -15.37 -1.35 0.36
CA LEU A 215 -16.68 -0.68 0.28
C LEU A 215 -17.79 -1.67 -0.05
N LEU A 216 -17.56 -2.57 -1.02
CA LEU A 216 -18.54 -3.58 -1.39
C LEU A 216 -18.89 -4.50 -0.20
N ILE A 217 -17.90 -4.86 0.62
CA ILE A 217 -18.13 -5.61 1.88
C ILE A 217 -19.06 -4.83 2.81
N VAL A 218 -18.80 -3.54 3.04
CA VAL A 218 -19.64 -2.69 3.90
C VAL A 218 -21.06 -2.56 3.34
N ILE A 219 -21.22 -2.41 2.03
CA ILE A 219 -22.54 -2.39 1.38
C ILE A 219 -23.30 -3.70 1.64
N ARG A 220 -22.65 -4.86 1.46
CA ARG A 220 -23.27 -6.18 1.73
C ARG A 220 -23.67 -6.35 3.18
N LEU A 221 -22.85 -5.85 4.12
CA LEU A 221 -23.20 -5.83 5.54
C LEU A 221 -24.42 -4.94 5.81
N SER A 222 -24.51 -3.77 5.19
CA SER A 222 -25.66 -2.84 5.31
C SER A 222 -26.93 -3.41 4.70
N GLU A 223 -26.82 -4.29 3.70
CA GLU A 223 -27.93 -5.04 3.09
C GLU A 223 -28.31 -6.29 3.92
N PHE A 224 -27.69 -6.53 5.08
CA PHE A 224 -27.83 -7.76 5.90
C PHE A 224 -27.42 -9.05 5.18
N ARG A 225 -26.65 -8.95 4.11
CA ARG A 225 -26.11 -10.08 3.34
C ARG A 225 -24.76 -10.51 3.89
N TYR A 226 -24.76 -11.00 5.11
CA TYR A 226 -23.51 -11.32 5.84
C TYR A 226 -22.67 -12.38 5.16
N ALA A 227 -23.28 -13.41 4.59
CA ALA A 227 -22.59 -14.47 3.89
C ALA A 227 -21.87 -13.97 2.63
N ASP A 228 -22.49 -13.06 1.86
CA ASP A 228 -21.85 -12.42 0.71
C ASP A 228 -20.66 -11.57 1.14
N ALA A 229 -20.84 -10.77 2.19
CA ALA A 229 -19.77 -9.93 2.72
C ALA A 229 -18.57 -10.74 3.16
N THR A 230 -18.79 -11.86 3.89
CA THR A 230 -17.72 -12.75 4.35
C THR A 230 -17.05 -13.48 3.18
N ALA A 231 -17.79 -13.87 2.15
CA ALA A 231 -17.23 -14.49 0.94
C ALA A 231 -16.23 -13.53 0.25
N ILE A 232 -16.61 -12.27 0.05
CA ILE A 232 -15.73 -11.26 -0.55
C ILE A 232 -14.51 -11.01 0.35
N ALA A 233 -14.71 -10.92 1.68
CA ALA A 233 -13.63 -10.71 2.63
C ALA A 233 -12.63 -11.88 2.66
N VAL A 234 -13.11 -13.14 2.57
CA VAL A 234 -12.23 -14.32 2.47
C VAL A 234 -11.40 -14.27 1.19
N VAL A 235 -12.00 -13.92 0.06
CA VAL A 235 -11.25 -13.78 -1.20
C VAL A 235 -10.17 -12.70 -1.09
N MET A 236 -10.51 -11.53 -0.53
CA MET A 236 -9.53 -10.47 -0.28
C MET A 236 -8.39 -10.95 0.62
N LEU A 237 -8.73 -11.65 1.71
CA LEU A 237 -7.77 -12.20 2.65
C LEU A 237 -6.80 -13.17 1.96
N VAL A 238 -7.34 -14.16 1.25
CA VAL A 238 -6.55 -15.17 0.53
C VAL A 238 -5.67 -14.51 -0.53
N ALA A 239 -6.22 -13.61 -1.35
CA ALA A 239 -5.46 -12.90 -2.36
C ALA A 239 -4.34 -12.05 -1.75
N SER A 240 -4.60 -11.33 -0.65
CA SER A 240 -3.58 -10.56 0.07
C SER A 240 -2.47 -11.45 0.62
N PHE A 241 -2.82 -12.60 1.23
CA PHE A 241 -1.83 -13.56 1.70
C PHE A 241 -0.97 -14.12 0.57
N LEU A 242 -1.55 -14.44 -0.57
CA LEU A 242 -0.80 -14.95 -1.73
C LEU A 242 0.21 -13.92 -2.24
N VAL A 243 -0.20 -12.65 -2.34
CA VAL A 243 0.71 -11.58 -2.79
C VAL A 243 1.84 -11.36 -1.78
N ILE A 244 1.52 -11.24 -0.48
CA ILE A 244 2.53 -11.08 0.57
C ILE A 244 3.47 -12.28 0.61
N PHE A 245 2.94 -13.50 0.48
CA PHE A 245 3.76 -14.71 0.42
C PHE A 245 4.71 -14.69 -0.78
N ALA A 246 4.23 -14.29 -1.96
CA ALA A 246 5.06 -14.16 -3.16
C ALA A 246 6.19 -13.12 -2.93
N VAL A 247 5.87 -11.94 -2.38
CA VAL A 247 6.87 -10.91 -2.05
C VAL A 247 7.89 -11.43 -1.04
N ASN A 248 7.45 -12.11 0.02
CA ASN A 248 8.35 -12.69 1.03
C ASN A 248 9.28 -13.77 0.44
N ARG A 249 8.78 -14.56 -0.51
CA ARG A 249 9.62 -15.54 -1.23
C ARG A 249 10.66 -14.86 -2.10
N LEU A 250 10.29 -13.80 -2.81
CA LEU A 250 11.23 -12.99 -3.59
C LEU A 250 12.29 -12.33 -2.70
N GLN A 251 11.89 -11.82 -1.54
CA GLN A 251 12.80 -11.22 -0.57
C GLN A 251 13.84 -12.22 -0.05
N ARG A 252 13.41 -13.44 0.36
CA ARG A 252 14.32 -14.49 0.78
C ARG A 252 15.31 -14.87 -0.33
N PHE A 253 14.82 -15.00 -1.56
CA PHE A 253 15.67 -15.29 -2.71
C PHE A 253 16.69 -14.17 -2.99
N ALA A 254 16.31 -12.90 -2.83
CA ALA A 254 17.22 -11.77 -2.95
C ALA A 254 18.30 -11.79 -1.86
N GLN A 255 17.93 -12.08 -0.61
CA GLN A 255 18.88 -12.18 0.53
C GLN A 255 19.91 -13.30 0.35
N THR A 256 19.50 -14.46 -0.18
CA THR A 256 20.43 -15.60 -0.37
C THR A 256 21.46 -15.38 -1.47
N ARG A 257 21.25 -14.40 -2.36
CA ARG A 257 22.18 -14.04 -3.43
C ARG A 257 23.15 -12.92 -3.05
N MET A 258 22.96 -12.27 -1.93
CA MET A 258 23.89 -11.27 -1.41
C MET A 258 24.90 -11.99 -0.50
N PRO A 259 26.21 -11.88 -0.75
CA PRO A 259 27.20 -12.40 0.17
C PRO A 259 27.03 -11.68 1.52
N ALA A 260 26.98 -12.45 2.60
CA ALA A 260 27.04 -11.93 3.95
C ALA A 260 28.39 -11.17 4.11
N HIS A 261 28.30 -9.87 4.39
CA HIS A 261 29.44 -9.07 4.83
C HIS A 261 29.56 -9.13 6.34
#